data_51e9f4a4a921dd54993e957aedcfb2e6
#
_entry.id   51e9f4a4a921dd54993e957aedcfb2e6
#
_cell.length_a   1.000
_cell.length_b   1.000
_cell.length_c   1.000
_cell.angle_alpha   90.00
_cell.angle_beta   90.00
_cell.angle_gamma   90.00
#
_symmetry.space_group_name_H-M   'P 1'
#
loop_
_entity.id
_entity.type
_entity.pdbx_description
1 polymer ?
#
loop_
_entity_poly.entity_id
_entity_poly.type
_entity_poly.pdbx_seq_one_letter_code
_entity_poly.pdbx_strand_id
1 'polypeptide(L)'
;MDTIKPAEVSDLLKKQIAGFQTATDLEEVGTVLQVGDGIARVFGLTNVKSNELVELDSCMGVVLNLEQDNVGVVLFGSSQAVKEGDLVKRTGRIASIQAGEGLLGRVINAIGEPIDGKGPIQGETYEMPLERKAPQVIYRQPVQQPLQTGIRAVDAMTPIGRGQRELIIGDRQTGKTAIAIDTIINQRSFYDAGEPVYCIYVAIGQKSSTVAQIVNSLEKHGAMEYTVVVAASAADPSAMQFYAPFSGTAIGEFFRDTGRSALIIFDDLSKQAVSYREVSLLLRRPPGREAYPGDVFYLHSRLLERAAKIIESDEIAANMNDLPDALKSMVKGGGSLTALPIIETQAGDVSAYIPTNVISITDGQIFLESDLFNSGVRPAINVGISVSRVGGSAQIKPMKKVSGTLKLDQAQYRELEAFAKFGSDLDAATAMVLDKGRKNVELLKQGQYQPSRVGHQVALIYCGTQGLLRNVPVESVKVWEKEFIEMLEVRHPDLCAEIETGKYTDEITGKLAELAADVATQFVKE
;
A
#
# COMPACT_ATOMS: atom_id res chain seq x y z
N MET A 1 -10.23 -9.34 -39.74
CA MET A 1 -11.17 -8.19 -39.51
C MET A 1 -12.54 -8.66 -39.97
N ASP A 2 -13.33 -9.18 -39.05
CA ASP A 2 -14.73 -9.44 -39.36
C ASP A 2 -15.47 -8.12 -39.18
N THR A 3 -15.70 -7.46 -40.29
CA THR A 3 -16.61 -6.31 -40.38
C THR A 3 -18.02 -6.81 -40.06
N ILE A 4 -18.66 -6.18 -39.09
CA ILE A 4 -20.08 -6.42 -38.77
C ILE A 4 -20.84 -6.29 -40.07
N LYS A 5 -21.59 -7.34 -40.45
CA LYS A 5 -22.32 -7.36 -41.71
C LYS A 5 -23.44 -6.33 -41.64
N PRO A 6 -23.62 -5.45 -42.63
CA PRO A 6 -24.69 -4.44 -42.67
C PRO A 6 -26.10 -5.02 -42.46
N ALA A 7 -26.30 -6.30 -42.77
CA ALA A 7 -27.57 -7.01 -42.57
C ALA A 7 -27.89 -7.23 -41.07
N GLU A 8 -26.89 -7.50 -40.23
CA GLU A 8 -27.08 -7.71 -38.80
C GLU A 8 -27.44 -6.40 -38.07
N VAL A 9 -26.85 -5.29 -38.50
CA VAL A 9 -27.19 -3.95 -37.98
C VAL A 9 -28.61 -3.57 -38.41
N SER A 10 -29.00 -3.90 -39.64
CA SER A 10 -30.36 -3.61 -40.17
C SER A 10 -31.44 -4.39 -39.43
N ASP A 11 -31.21 -5.64 -39.07
CA ASP A 11 -32.17 -6.45 -38.33
C ASP A 11 -32.28 -6.05 -36.85
N LEU A 12 -31.19 -5.62 -36.24
CA LEU A 12 -31.19 -5.02 -34.90
C LEU A 12 -31.96 -3.69 -34.88
N LEU A 13 -31.71 -2.82 -35.86
CA LEU A 13 -32.42 -1.54 -35.99
C LEU A 13 -33.93 -1.75 -36.18
N LYS A 14 -34.35 -2.73 -36.99
CA LYS A 14 -35.78 -3.07 -37.16
C LYS A 14 -36.41 -3.57 -35.87
N LYS A 15 -35.73 -4.37 -35.06
CA LYS A 15 -36.19 -4.82 -33.75
C LYS A 15 -36.30 -3.68 -32.74
N GLN A 16 -35.34 -2.76 -32.73
CA GLN A 16 -35.38 -1.57 -31.84
C GLN A 16 -36.52 -0.63 -32.21
N ILE A 17 -36.78 -0.37 -33.51
CA ILE A 17 -37.88 0.47 -33.97
C ILE A 17 -39.23 -0.15 -33.63
N ALA A 18 -39.36 -1.47 -33.66
CA ALA A 18 -40.60 -2.17 -33.32
C ALA A 18 -40.90 -2.17 -31.80
N GLY A 19 -39.90 -1.92 -30.94
CA GLY A 19 -40.05 -1.84 -29.47
C GLY A 19 -40.24 -0.43 -28.89
N PHE A 20 -40.28 0.61 -29.72
CA PHE A 20 -40.39 2.00 -29.28
C PHE A 20 -41.80 2.33 -28.76
N GLN A 21 -42.04 2.16 -27.46
CA GLN A 21 -43.12 2.81 -26.74
C GLN A 21 -42.62 4.10 -26.13
N THR A 22 -43.26 5.20 -26.45
CA THR A 22 -43.02 6.56 -25.99
C THR A 22 -43.10 6.67 -24.46
N ALA A 23 -42.00 6.72 -23.79
CA ALA A 23 -41.89 7.20 -22.41
C ALA A 23 -40.92 8.38 -22.37
N THR A 24 -41.29 9.42 -21.65
CA THR A 24 -40.70 10.77 -21.62
C THR A 24 -39.37 10.93 -20.88
N ASP A 25 -38.67 9.84 -20.57
CA ASP A 25 -37.27 9.82 -20.16
C ASP A 25 -36.54 8.89 -21.13
N LEU A 26 -35.90 9.48 -22.13
CA LEU A 26 -35.04 8.77 -23.08
C LEU A 26 -33.73 8.36 -22.36
N GLU A 27 -33.81 7.29 -21.57
CA GLU A 27 -32.61 6.56 -21.20
C GLU A 27 -31.96 6.05 -22.49
N GLU A 28 -30.71 6.43 -22.76
CA GLU A 28 -29.99 5.90 -23.91
C GLU A 28 -29.66 4.43 -23.65
N VAL A 29 -30.25 3.56 -24.48
CA VAL A 29 -30.15 2.10 -24.33
C VAL A 29 -29.33 1.53 -25.47
N GLY A 30 -28.34 0.72 -25.14
CA GLY A 30 -27.58 -0.08 -26.09
C GLY A 30 -27.99 -1.55 -26.06
N THR A 31 -27.42 -2.32 -26.98
CA THR A 31 -27.64 -3.76 -27.07
C THR A 31 -26.30 -4.49 -27.09
N VAL A 32 -26.18 -5.58 -26.33
CA VAL A 32 -25.00 -6.43 -26.33
C VAL A 32 -24.88 -7.14 -27.67
N LEU A 33 -23.81 -6.87 -28.40
CA LEU A 33 -23.48 -7.54 -29.67
C LEU A 33 -22.71 -8.84 -29.44
N GLN A 34 -21.82 -8.84 -28.47
CA GLN A 34 -20.95 -9.96 -28.14
C GLN A 34 -20.57 -9.88 -26.67
N VAL A 35 -20.52 -11.02 -25.99
CA VAL A 35 -20.05 -11.14 -24.62
C VAL A 35 -19.07 -12.31 -24.50
N GLY A 36 -18.04 -12.16 -23.72
CA GLY A 36 -17.06 -13.21 -23.40
C GLY A 36 -15.97 -12.71 -22.47
N ASP A 37 -15.51 -13.60 -21.60
CA ASP A 37 -14.35 -13.36 -20.72
C ASP A 37 -14.40 -12.05 -19.89
N GLY A 38 -15.59 -11.66 -19.42
CA GLY A 38 -15.78 -10.45 -18.59
C GLY A 38 -15.89 -9.15 -19.38
N ILE A 39 -16.00 -9.21 -20.71
CA ILE A 39 -16.17 -8.04 -21.58
C ILE A 39 -17.43 -8.19 -22.42
N ALA A 40 -18.18 -7.11 -22.56
CA ALA A 40 -19.28 -6.98 -23.50
C ALA A 40 -18.98 -5.90 -24.56
N ARG A 41 -19.33 -6.18 -25.81
CA ARG A 41 -19.40 -5.19 -26.89
C ARG A 41 -20.82 -4.76 -27.06
N VAL A 42 -21.05 -3.46 -26.96
CA VAL A 42 -22.38 -2.88 -26.93
C VAL A 42 -22.55 -1.92 -28.10
N PHE A 43 -23.67 -2.00 -28.79
CA PHE A 43 -24.07 -1.09 -29.85
C PHE A 43 -25.14 -0.11 -29.35
N GLY A 44 -25.11 1.12 -29.83
CA GLY A 44 -26.20 2.09 -29.63
C GLY A 44 -25.99 3.08 -28.48
N LEU A 45 -24.88 3.02 -27.73
CA LEU A 45 -24.54 3.98 -26.70
C LEU A 45 -23.73 5.14 -27.29
N THR A 46 -24.37 6.01 -28.07
CA THR A 46 -23.68 7.03 -28.88
C THR A 46 -23.05 8.16 -28.06
N ASN A 47 -23.67 8.53 -26.94
CA ASN A 47 -23.23 9.65 -26.10
C ASN A 47 -22.52 9.19 -24.82
N VAL A 48 -22.22 7.90 -24.68
CA VAL A 48 -21.54 7.36 -23.50
C VAL A 48 -20.11 7.89 -23.39
N LYS A 49 -19.66 8.11 -22.16
CA LYS A 49 -18.31 8.60 -21.88
C LYS A 49 -17.39 7.45 -21.49
N SER A 50 -16.08 7.62 -21.70
CA SER A 50 -15.09 6.73 -21.13
C SER A 50 -15.17 6.75 -19.60
N ASN A 51 -15.02 5.60 -18.95
CA ASN A 51 -15.20 5.37 -17.51
C ASN A 51 -16.63 5.63 -17.00
N GLU A 52 -17.63 5.69 -17.86
CA GLU A 52 -19.02 5.76 -17.45
C GLU A 52 -19.53 4.38 -17.02
N LEU A 53 -20.29 4.34 -15.92
CA LEU A 53 -21.01 3.15 -15.48
C LEU A 53 -22.20 2.89 -16.39
N VAL A 54 -22.39 1.63 -16.74
CA VAL A 54 -23.55 1.14 -17.47
C VAL A 54 -24.20 0.00 -16.70
N GLU A 55 -25.51 -0.08 -16.78
CA GLU A 55 -26.31 -1.10 -16.11
C GLU A 55 -26.78 -2.15 -17.13
N LEU A 56 -26.51 -3.40 -16.82
CA LEU A 56 -27.05 -4.57 -17.49
C LEU A 56 -28.03 -5.26 -16.53
N ASP A 57 -28.94 -6.05 -17.03
CA ASP A 57 -29.94 -6.73 -16.19
C ASP A 57 -29.33 -7.58 -15.07
N SER A 58 -28.13 -8.09 -15.26
CA SER A 58 -27.46 -9.02 -14.33
C SER A 58 -26.26 -8.44 -13.59
N CYS A 59 -25.69 -7.34 -14.04
CA CYS A 59 -24.49 -6.75 -13.44
C CYS A 59 -24.26 -5.31 -13.91
N MET A 60 -23.34 -4.62 -13.23
CA MET A 60 -22.81 -3.34 -13.65
C MET A 60 -21.61 -3.54 -14.58
N GLY A 61 -21.36 -2.57 -15.46
CA GLY A 61 -20.14 -2.51 -16.26
C GLY A 61 -19.57 -1.11 -16.34
N VAL A 62 -18.32 -1.00 -16.81
CA VAL A 62 -17.64 0.27 -17.08
C VAL A 62 -17.18 0.31 -18.52
N VAL A 63 -17.41 1.45 -19.15
CA VAL A 63 -16.98 1.72 -20.52
C VAL A 63 -15.50 2.03 -20.55
N LEU A 64 -14.71 1.18 -21.23
CA LEU A 64 -13.25 1.39 -21.38
C LEU A 64 -12.81 1.68 -22.81
N ASN A 65 -13.56 1.24 -23.81
CA ASN A 65 -13.23 1.46 -25.21
C ASN A 65 -14.40 2.12 -25.94
N LEU A 66 -14.12 3.22 -26.63
CA LEU A 66 -15.07 3.89 -27.50
C LEU A 66 -14.60 3.68 -28.94
N GLU A 67 -15.34 2.86 -29.69
CA GLU A 67 -15.09 2.60 -31.10
C GLU A 67 -16.20 3.26 -31.96
N GLN A 68 -15.98 3.33 -33.25
CA GLN A 68 -16.90 4.03 -34.14
C GLN A 68 -18.32 3.41 -34.13
N ASP A 69 -18.38 2.09 -34.10
CA ASP A 69 -19.64 1.33 -34.24
C ASP A 69 -20.05 0.58 -32.96
N ASN A 70 -19.21 0.54 -31.94
CA ASN A 70 -19.47 -0.19 -30.71
C ASN A 70 -18.68 0.38 -29.53
N VAL A 71 -19.08 -0.04 -28.34
CA VAL A 71 -18.48 0.33 -27.07
C VAL A 71 -17.99 -0.92 -26.36
N GLY A 72 -16.74 -0.93 -25.92
CA GLY A 72 -16.16 -1.98 -25.08
C GLY A 72 -16.47 -1.73 -23.62
N VAL A 73 -17.27 -2.61 -23.02
CA VAL A 73 -17.68 -2.56 -21.62
C VAL A 73 -17.03 -3.70 -20.86
N VAL A 74 -16.41 -3.38 -19.74
CA VAL A 74 -15.84 -4.36 -18.80
C VAL A 74 -16.86 -4.63 -17.71
N LEU A 75 -17.18 -5.90 -17.47
CA LEU A 75 -18.23 -6.33 -16.55
C LEU A 75 -17.69 -6.54 -15.14
N PHE A 76 -18.41 -6.05 -14.14
CA PHE A 76 -18.10 -6.28 -12.71
C PHE A 76 -18.76 -7.55 -12.15
N GLY A 77 -19.38 -8.36 -12.98
CA GLY A 77 -20.06 -9.60 -12.62
C GLY A 77 -19.67 -10.76 -13.53
N SER A 78 -20.36 -11.88 -13.35
CA SER A 78 -20.18 -13.05 -14.21
C SER A 78 -20.68 -12.78 -15.64
N SER A 79 -19.77 -12.90 -16.60
CA SER A 79 -20.15 -12.84 -18.04
C SER A 79 -21.13 -13.93 -18.47
N GLN A 80 -21.25 -15.01 -17.69
CA GLN A 80 -22.19 -16.11 -17.98
C GLN A 80 -23.68 -15.70 -17.82
N ALA A 81 -23.93 -14.64 -17.03
CA ALA A 81 -25.28 -14.13 -16.83
C ALA A 81 -25.72 -13.15 -17.91
N VAL A 82 -24.80 -12.63 -18.73
CA VAL A 82 -25.05 -11.67 -19.81
C VAL A 82 -25.13 -12.41 -21.14
N LYS A 83 -26.12 -12.05 -21.98
CA LYS A 83 -26.33 -12.68 -23.28
C LYS A 83 -26.29 -11.67 -24.42
N GLU A 84 -25.99 -12.15 -25.61
CA GLU A 84 -26.17 -11.36 -26.84
C GLU A 84 -27.63 -10.96 -27.01
N GLY A 85 -27.84 -9.68 -27.26
CA GLY A 85 -29.17 -9.08 -27.36
C GLY A 85 -29.68 -8.46 -26.06
N ASP A 86 -29.01 -8.64 -24.91
CA ASP A 86 -29.40 -8.00 -23.67
C ASP A 86 -29.31 -6.47 -23.79
N LEU A 87 -30.16 -5.79 -23.04
CA LEU A 87 -30.17 -4.33 -23.00
C LEU A 87 -29.13 -3.80 -22.04
N VAL A 88 -28.49 -2.71 -22.43
CA VAL A 88 -27.51 -1.99 -21.62
C VAL A 88 -27.98 -0.56 -21.47
N LYS A 89 -28.21 -0.14 -20.24
CA LYS A 89 -28.64 1.22 -19.91
C LYS A 89 -27.45 2.08 -19.52
N ARG A 90 -27.43 3.28 -20.05
CA ARG A 90 -26.52 4.30 -19.66
C ARG A 90 -26.93 4.91 -18.32
N THR A 91 -26.00 5.04 -17.38
CA THR A 91 -26.29 5.67 -16.06
C THR A 91 -26.00 7.16 -16.04
N GLY A 92 -25.21 7.67 -16.99
CA GLY A 92 -24.71 9.07 -16.98
C GLY A 92 -23.68 9.35 -15.87
N ARG A 93 -23.33 8.35 -15.06
CA ARG A 93 -22.42 8.48 -13.91
C ARG A 93 -21.05 7.89 -14.25
N ILE A 94 -20.01 8.63 -13.94
CA ILE A 94 -18.64 8.11 -14.01
C ILE A 94 -18.42 7.09 -12.88
N ALA A 95 -17.62 6.07 -13.13
CA ALA A 95 -17.30 5.03 -12.15
C ALA A 95 -16.84 5.64 -10.82
N SER A 96 -17.58 5.39 -9.77
CA SER A 96 -17.42 5.97 -8.44
C SER A 96 -17.65 4.93 -7.35
N ILE A 97 -17.19 5.22 -6.14
CA ILE A 97 -17.40 4.40 -4.95
C ILE A 97 -17.89 5.27 -3.80
N GLN A 98 -18.64 4.69 -2.88
CA GLN A 98 -18.97 5.35 -1.62
C GLN A 98 -17.77 5.29 -0.68
N ALA A 99 -17.29 6.44 -0.20
CA ALA A 99 -16.19 6.55 0.75
C ALA A 99 -16.63 7.37 1.98
N GLY A 100 -16.15 6.98 3.16
CA GLY A 100 -16.53 7.64 4.41
C GLY A 100 -16.14 6.81 5.63
N GLU A 101 -16.41 7.36 6.80
CA GLU A 101 -16.15 6.66 8.08
C GLU A 101 -17.01 5.41 8.25
N GLY A 102 -18.18 5.34 7.60
CA GLY A 102 -19.03 4.14 7.62
C GLY A 102 -18.37 2.88 7.06
N LEU A 103 -17.24 3.02 6.34
CA LEU A 103 -16.47 1.89 5.81
C LEU A 103 -15.45 1.31 6.81
N LEU A 104 -15.15 2.00 7.90
CA LEU A 104 -14.18 1.52 8.89
C LEU A 104 -14.66 0.21 9.53
N GLY A 105 -13.77 -0.75 9.66
CA GLY A 105 -14.08 -2.08 10.16
C GLY A 105 -14.76 -3.02 9.16
N ARG A 106 -14.93 -2.59 7.90
CA ARG A 106 -15.62 -3.34 6.87
C ARG A 106 -14.67 -3.95 5.84
N VAL A 107 -15.13 -5.05 5.25
CA VAL A 107 -14.51 -5.67 4.08
C VAL A 107 -15.47 -5.53 2.91
N ILE A 108 -15.00 -4.87 1.86
CA ILE A 108 -15.78 -4.56 0.65
C ILE A 108 -15.09 -5.10 -0.60
N ASN A 109 -15.84 -5.25 -1.68
CA ASN A 109 -15.28 -5.54 -3.00
C ASN A 109 -14.86 -4.25 -3.75
N ALA A 110 -14.37 -4.40 -4.99
CA ALA A 110 -13.88 -3.28 -5.80
C ALA A 110 -14.96 -2.25 -6.20
N ILE A 111 -16.23 -2.58 -6.11
CA ILE A 111 -17.37 -1.67 -6.39
C ILE A 111 -18.05 -1.14 -5.12
N GLY A 112 -17.48 -1.44 -3.94
CA GLY A 112 -17.97 -0.93 -2.66
C GLY A 112 -19.04 -1.77 -1.98
N GLU A 113 -19.37 -2.96 -2.48
CA GLU A 113 -20.32 -3.86 -1.84
C GLU A 113 -19.67 -4.58 -0.65
N PRO A 114 -20.35 -4.65 0.50
CA PRO A 114 -19.84 -5.37 1.66
C PRO A 114 -19.84 -6.89 1.43
N ILE A 115 -18.71 -7.53 1.71
CA ILE A 115 -18.52 -8.98 1.57
C ILE A 115 -18.18 -9.67 2.91
N ASP A 116 -18.30 -8.95 4.01
CA ASP A 116 -17.97 -9.40 5.37
C ASP A 116 -19.14 -10.04 6.12
N GLY A 117 -20.31 -10.12 5.51
CA GLY A 117 -21.52 -10.66 6.15
C GLY A 117 -22.12 -9.79 7.26
N LYS A 118 -21.57 -8.58 7.50
CA LYS A 118 -22.04 -7.65 8.54
C LYS A 118 -23.24 -6.78 8.09
N GLY A 119 -23.87 -7.10 6.96
CA GLY A 119 -24.99 -6.35 6.41
C GLY A 119 -24.59 -5.04 5.70
N PRO A 120 -25.57 -4.18 5.35
CA PRO A 120 -25.30 -2.92 4.65
C PRO A 120 -24.35 -2.00 5.41
N ILE A 121 -23.64 -1.15 4.67
CA ILE A 121 -22.78 -0.13 5.26
C ILE A 121 -23.67 0.90 5.98
N GLN A 122 -23.33 1.17 7.24
CA GLN A 122 -24.01 2.15 8.08
C GLN A 122 -23.10 3.36 8.30
N GLY A 123 -23.70 4.55 8.40
CA GLY A 123 -22.97 5.79 8.59
C GLY A 123 -22.86 6.64 7.33
N GLU A 124 -22.21 7.78 7.45
CA GLU A 124 -22.08 8.74 6.35
C GLU A 124 -21.06 8.25 5.32
N THR A 125 -21.46 8.27 4.07
CA THR A 125 -20.61 7.99 2.91
C THR A 125 -20.83 9.02 1.82
N TYR A 126 -19.80 9.27 1.04
CA TYR A 126 -19.77 10.27 -0.01
C TYR A 126 -19.30 9.64 -1.31
N GLU A 127 -19.88 10.07 -2.42
CA GLU A 127 -19.53 9.54 -3.72
C GLU A 127 -18.15 10.06 -4.17
N MET A 128 -17.20 9.15 -4.39
CA MET A 128 -15.84 9.45 -4.83
C MET A 128 -15.55 8.80 -6.17
N PRO A 129 -15.06 9.53 -7.18
CA PRO A 129 -14.71 8.95 -8.47
C PRO A 129 -13.53 7.99 -8.32
N LEU A 130 -13.61 6.83 -8.99
CA LEU A 130 -12.53 5.85 -8.98
C LEU A 130 -11.25 6.41 -9.62
N GLU A 131 -11.40 7.07 -10.75
CA GLU A 131 -10.28 7.76 -11.42
C GLU A 131 -10.39 9.27 -11.24
N ARG A 132 -9.33 9.84 -10.67
CA ARG A 132 -9.21 11.27 -10.41
C ARG A 132 -7.76 11.69 -10.66
N LYS A 133 -7.55 12.89 -11.18
CA LYS A 133 -6.20 13.43 -11.34
C LYS A 133 -5.55 13.66 -9.98
N ALA A 134 -4.27 13.34 -9.92
CA ALA A 134 -3.47 13.62 -8.74
C ALA A 134 -3.44 15.12 -8.40
N PRO A 135 -3.30 15.49 -7.12
CA PRO A 135 -3.13 16.89 -6.72
C PRO A 135 -1.93 17.52 -7.43
N GLN A 136 -2.12 18.73 -7.99
CA GLN A 136 -1.04 19.48 -8.62
C GLN A 136 -0.01 19.97 -7.60
N VAL A 137 1.16 20.40 -8.10
CA VAL A 137 2.31 20.80 -7.25
C VAL A 137 1.95 21.86 -6.21
N ILE A 138 1.11 22.82 -6.55
CA ILE A 138 0.72 23.94 -5.66
C ILE A 138 -0.10 23.49 -4.44
N TYR A 139 -0.71 22.31 -4.50
CA TYR A 139 -1.52 21.74 -3.41
C TYR A 139 -0.74 20.79 -2.52
N ARG A 140 0.54 20.54 -2.84
CA ARG A 140 1.41 19.62 -2.10
C ARG A 140 2.38 20.38 -1.20
N GLN A 141 2.76 19.75 -0.11
CA GLN A 141 3.88 20.20 0.71
C GLN A 141 4.92 19.09 0.91
N PRO A 142 6.16 19.43 1.26
CA PRO A 142 7.21 18.45 1.54
C PRO A 142 6.82 17.48 2.63
N VAL A 143 7.22 16.22 2.47
CA VAL A 143 7.02 15.15 3.46
C VAL A 143 8.04 15.33 4.59
N GLN A 144 7.57 15.61 5.79
CA GLN A 144 8.41 15.83 6.99
C GLN A 144 7.91 15.07 8.22
N GLN A 145 6.65 14.63 8.21
CA GLN A 145 6.05 13.91 9.32
C GLN A 145 6.30 12.41 9.16
N PRO A 146 6.88 11.72 10.17
CA PRO A 146 7.12 10.29 10.08
C PRO A 146 5.81 9.47 10.07
N LEU A 147 5.79 8.41 9.27
CA LEU A 147 4.88 7.29 9.42
C LEU A 147 5.66 6.19 10.16
N GLN A 148 5.36 5.98 11.43
CA GLN A 148 6.02 4.94 12.22
C GLN A 148 5.49 3.57 11.81
N THR A 149 6.36 2.71 11.30
CA THR A 149 5.98 1.34 10.91
C THR A 149 6.01 0.38 12.09
N GLY A 150 6.72 0.75 13.15
CA GLY A 150 7.00 -0.14 14.28
C GLY A 150 8.07 -1.20 13.98
N ILE A 151 8.65 -1.17 12.78
CA ILE A 151 9.69 -2.09 12.35
C ILE A 151 11.03 -1.39 12.40
N ARG A 152 11.91 -1.80 13.33
CA ARG A 152 13.20 -1.15 13.60
C ARG A 152 14.06 -0.95 12.37
N ALA A 153 14.14 -1.98 11.54
CA ALA A 153 14.96 -1.93 10.33
C ALA A 153 14.42 -0.90 9.32
N VAL A 154 13.10 -0.74 9.22
CA VAL A 154 12.46 0.25 8.34
C VAL A 154 12.62 1.64 8.92
N ASP A 155 12.14 1.86 10.15
CA ASP A 155 12.09 3.19 10.77
C ASP A 155 13.49 3.80 10.95
N ALA A 156 14.54 2.96 11.12
CA ALA A 156 15.90 3.41 11.26
C ALA A 156 16.64 3.66 9.93
N MET A 157 16.47 2.76 8.92
CA MET A 157 17.32 2.76 7.73
C MET A 157 16.62 3.19 6.44
N THR A 158 15.31 2.98 6.37
CA THR A 158 14.46 3.35 5.22
C THR A 158 13.16 4.00 5.72
N PRO A 159 13.25 5.14 6.43
CA PRO A 159 12.09 5.74 7.08
C PRO A 159 11.06 6.21 6.05
N ILE A 160 9.80 6.07 6.42
CA ILE A 160 8.65 6.44 5.61
C ILE A 160 7.98 7.67 6.21
N GLY A 161 7.63 8.63 5.36
CA GLY A 161 6.90 9.83 5.77
C GLY A 161 5.43 9.80 5.34
N ARG A 162 4.58 10.52 6.07
CA ARG A 162 3.16 10.68 5.74
C ARG A 162 3.00 11.44 4.42
N GLY A 163 2.42 10.76 3.42
CA GLY A 163 2.30 11.27 2.04
C GLY A 163 3.36 10.74 1.07
N GLN A 164 4.29 9.89 1.53
CA GLN A 164 5.30 9.24 0.71
C GLN A 164 4.74 7.99 0.03
N ARG A 165 5.38 7.60 -1.08
CA ARG A 165 5.18 6.32 -1.76
C ARG A 165 6.42 5.47 -1.58
N GLU A 166 6.35 4.44 -0.76
CA GLU A 166 7.48 3.54 -0.51
C GLU A 166 7.15 2.13 -0.99
N LEU A 167 7.91 1.63 -1.94
CA LEU A 167 7.71 0.31 -2.53
C LEU A 167 8.22 -0.80 -1.61
N ILE A 168 7.42 -1.85 -1.40
CA ILE A 168 7.88 -3.10 -0.79
C ILE A 168 8.04 -4.12 -1.90
N ILE A 169 9.26 -4.59 -2.14
CA ILE A 169 9.58 -5.45 -3.27
C ILE A 169 10.39 -6.67 -2.84
N GLY A 170 10.13 -7.81 -3.43
CA GLY A 170 10.85 -9.07 -3.19
C GLY A 170 10.10 -10.30 -3.68
N ASP A 171 10.74 -11.45 -3.58
CA ASP A 171 10.17 -12.73 -4.02
C ASP A 171 8.99 -13.18 -3.16
N ARG A 172 8.30 -14.23 -3.58
CA ARG A 172 7.22 -14.84 -2.80
C ARG A 172 7.71 -15.26 -1.42
N GLN A 173 6.85 -15.08 -0.40
CA GLN A 173 7.09 -15.53 0.98
C GLN A 173 8.31 -14.90 1.66
N THR A 174 8.80 -13.74 1.21
CA THR A 174 9.88 -12.99 1.86
C THR A 174 9.42 -12.07 2.99
N GLY A 175 8.11 -12.01 3.28
CA GLY A 175 7.56 -11.21 4.37
C GLY A 175 7.02 -9.84 3.96
N LYS A 176 6.76 -9.57 2.67
CA LYS A 176 6.20 -8.29 2.17
C LYS A 176 4.89 -7.92 2.86
N THR A 177 3.92 -8.83 2.85
CA THR A 177 2.62 -8.64 3.52
C THR A 177 2.78 -8.48 5.03
N ALA A 178 3.74 -9.17 5.67
CA ALA A 178 3.99 -9.03 7.10
C ALA A 178 4.41 -7.59 7.47
N ILE A 179 5.32 -6.98 6.72
CA ILE A 179 5.72 -5.57 6.91
C ILE A 179 4.50 -4.65 6.80
N ALA A 180 3.65 -4.88 5.80
CA ALA A 180 2.46 -4.07 5.58
C ALA A 180 1.46 -4.19 6.75
N ILE A 181 1.19 -5.41 7.22
CA ILE A 181 0.26 -5.66 8.34
C ILE A 181 0.83 -5.11 9.65
N ASP A 182 2.12 -5.31 9.93
CA ASP A 182 2.76 -4.76 11.14
C ASP A 182 2.69 -3.22 11.14
N THR A 183 2.84 -2.58 9.97
CA THR A 183 2.67 -1.14 9.82
C THR A 183 1.24 -0.69 10.16
N ILE A 184 0.20 -1.44 9.73
CA ILE A 184 -1.19 -1.14 10.11
C ILE A 184 -1.38 -1.31 11.62
N ILE A 185 -0.93 -2.42 12.20
CA ILE A 185 -1.08 -2.71 13.64
C ILE A 185 -0.41 -1.61 14.47
N ASN A 186 0.73 -1.11 14.05
CA ASN A 186 1.45 -0.04 14.77
C ASN A 186 0.67 1.28 14.83
N GLN A 187 -0.31 1.52 13.96
CA GLN A 187 -1.11 2.74 13.99
C GLN A 187 -2.11 2.77 15.17
N ARG A 188 -2.27 1.66 15.90
CA ARG A 188 -3.15 1.60 17.08
C ARG A 188 -2.83 2.66 18.11
N SER A 189 -1.55 2.87 18.41
CA SER A 189 -1.11 3.88 19.39
C SER A 189 -1.50 5.30 19.00
N PHE A 190 -1.47 5.63 17.71
CA PHE A 190 -1.90 6.93 17.19
C PHE A 190 -3.43 7.07 17.20
N TYR A 191 -4.14 5.99 16.92
CA TYR A 191 -5.60 5.96 17.00
C TYR A 191 -6.07 6.21 18.43
N ASP A 192 -5.49 5.53 19.42
CA ASP A 192 -5.81 5.68 20.84
C ASP A 192 -5.41 7.07 21.39
N ALA A 193 -4.39 7.70 20.80
CA ALA A 193 -3.97 9.07 21.12
C ALA A 193 -4.85 10.17 20.50
N GLY A 194 -5.83 9.81 19.64
CA GLY A 194 -6.71 10.77 18.96
C GLY A 194 -6.11 11.42 17.71
N GLU A 195 -4.98 10.88 17.22
CA GLU A 195 -4.33 11.30 15.96
C GLU A 195 -4.30 10.14 14.93
N PRO A 196 -5.46 9.59 14.52
CA PRO A 196 -5.52 8.37 13.75
C PRO A 196 -4.84 8.49 12.39
N VAL A 197 -4.22 7.39 11.97
CA VAL A 197 -3.89 7.12 10.57
C VAL A 197 -4.86 6.06 10.08
N TYR A 198 -5.80 6.45 9.21
CA TYR A 198 -6.78 5.53 8.65
C TYR A 198 -6.13 4.63 7.62
N CYS A 199 -6.32 3.33 7.76
CA CYS A 199 -5.64 2.35 6.93
C CYS A 199 -6.58 1.77 5.88
N ILE A 200 -6.10 1.61 4.67
CA ILE A 200 -6.80 0.93 3.57
C ILE A 200 -5.91 -0.21 3.09
N TYR A 201 -6.38 -1.45 3.28
CA TYR A 201 -5.69 -2.63 2.77
C TYR A 201 -6.38 -3.14 1.52
N VAL A 202 -5.70 -3.08 0.39
CA VAL A 202 -6.22 -3.52 -0.91
C VAL A 202 -5.62 -4.88 -1.26
N ALA A 203 -6.41 -5.94 -1.14
CA ALA A 203 -6.05 -7.30 -1.53
C ALA A 203 -6.38 -7.53 -3.01
N ILE A 204 -5.38 -7.76 -3.84
CA ILE A 204 -5.52 -7.88 -5.30
C ILE A 204 -5.14 -9.30 -5.74
N GLY A 205 -6.10 -10.03 -6.29
CA GLY A 205 -5.87 -11.38 -6.81
C GLY A 205 -5.33 -12.37 -5.76
N GLN A 206 -5.65 -12.17 -4.48
CA GLN A 206 -5.28 -13.08 -3.39
C GLN A 206 -6.34 -14.16 -3.21
N LYS A 207 -5.95 -15.26 -2.57
CA LYS A 207 -6.91 -16.29 -2.16
C LYS A 207 -7.81 -15.75 -1.05
N SER A 208 -9.11 -16.02 -1.11
CA SER A 208 -10.06 -15.58 -0.07
C SER A 208 -9.67 -16.03 1.33
N SER A 209 -9.07 -17.23 1.47
CA SER A 209 -8.54 -17.72 2.75
C SER A 209 -7.39 -16.85 3.30
N THR A 210 -6.54 -16.30 2.43
CA THR A 210 -5.45 -15.40 2.83
C THR A 210 -6.02 -14.06 3.30
N VAL A 211 -6.99 -13.52 2.57
CA VAL A 211 -7.68 -12.28 2.98
C VAL A 211 -8.37 -12.46 4.34
N ALA A 212 -9.07 -13.58 4.54
CA ALA A 212 -9.71 -13.89 5.81
C ALA A 212 -8.70 -14.00 6.97
N GLN A 213 -7.52 -14.58 6.74
CA GLN A 213 -6.45 -14.63 7.75
C GLN A 213 -5.93 -13.23 8.11
N ILE A 214 -5.77 -12.35 7.12
CA ILE A 214 -5.33 -10.97 7.34
C ILE A 214 -6.37 -10.20 8.14
N VAL A 215 -7.64 -10.25 7.75
CA VAL A 215 -8.75 -9.62 8.48
C VAL A 215 -8.79 -10.10 9.93
N ASN A 216 -8.70 -11.41 10.15
CA ASN A 216 -8.70 -12.00 11.49
C ASN A 216 -7.47 -11.54 12.32
N SER A 217 -6.31 -11.39 11.69
CA SER A 217 -5.11 -10.84 12.35
C SER A 217 -5.30 -9.36 12.74
N LEU A 218 -5.88 -8.56 11.86
CA LEU A 218 -6.19 -7.15 12.14
C LEU A 218 -7.25 -7.03 13.26
N GLU A 219 -8.29 -7.86 13.24
CA GLU A 219 -9.31 -7.89 14.30
C GLU A 219 -8.72 -8.26 15.67
N LYS A 220 -7.85 -9.27 15.73
CA LYS A 220 -7.16 -9.67 16.97
C LYS A 220 -6.35 -8.55 17.62
N HIS A 221 -5.78 -7.67 16.81
CA HIS A 221 -4.97 -6.54 17.27
C HIS A 221 -5.78 -5.23 17.38
N GLY A 222 -7.10 -5.28 17.20
CA GLY A 222 -7.98 -4.11 17.23
C GLY A 222 -7.77 -3.14 16.08
N ALA A 223 -7.00 -3.52 15.06
CA ALA A 223 -6.63 -2.64 13.95
C ALA A 223 -7.77 -2.44 12.94
N MET A 224 -8.80 -3.28 12.96
CA MET A 224 -9.98 -3.09 12.10
C MET A 224 -10.78 -1.84 12.45
N GLU A 225 -10.69 -1.30 13.68
CA GLU A 225 -11.41 -0.08 14.09
C GLU A 225 -11.06 1.15 13.21
N TYR A 226 -9.86 1.19 12.66
CA TYR A 226 -9.37 2.26 11.78
C TYR A 226 -8.95 1.78 10.40
N THR A 227 -9.36 0.56 10.01
CA THR A 227 -8.96 -0.05 8.74
C THR A 227 -10.18 -0.40 7.87
N VAL A 228 -10.05 -0.15 6.57
CA VAL A 228 -10.96 -0.64 5.52
C VAL A 228 -10.21 -1.67 4.69
N VAL A 229 -10.84 -2.80 4.40
CA VAL A 229 -10.28 -3.81 3.51
C VAL A 229 -11.06 -3.83 2.20
N VAL A 230 -10.35 -3.61 1.09
CA VAL A 230 -10.89 -3.72 -0.27
C VAL A 230 -10.35 -5.00 -0.88
N ALA A 231 -11.20 -5.97 -1.17
CA ALA A 231 -10.76 -7.27 -1.65
C ALA A 231 -11.31 -7.57 -3.06
N ALA A 232 -10.40 -7.93 -3.95
CA ALA A 232 -10.67 -8.58 -5.22
C ALA A 232 -9.90 -9.90 -5.26
N SER A 233 -10.60 -11.00 -5.07
CA SER A 233 -9.97 -12.33 -4.96
C SER A 233 -9.46 -12.84 -6.31
N ALA A 234 -8.66 -13.90 -6.29
CA ALA A 234 -8.18 -14.56 -7.50
C ALA A 234 -9.31 -15.24 -8.31
N ALA A 235 -10.49 -15.42 -7.70
CA ALA A 235 -11.66 -15.99 -8.38
C ALA A 235 -12.58 -14.90 -8.99
N ASP A 236 -12.34 -13.62 -8.64
CA ASP A 236 -13.13 -12.53 -9.18
C ASP A 236 -12.67 -12.16 -10.60
N PRO A 237 -13.58 -11.60 -11.42
CA PRO A 237 -13.22 -11.12 -12.75
C PRO A 237 -12.02 -10.18 -12.75
N SER A 238 -11.22 -10.21 -13.81
CA SER A 238 -10.02 -9.34 -13.96
C SER A 238 -10.36 -7.85 -13.84
N ALA A 239 -11.58 -7.44 -14.19
CA ALA A 239 -12.08 -6.09 -13.97
C ALA A 239 -12.06 -5.69 -12.49
N MET A 240 -12.53 -6.57 -11.61
CA MET A 240 -12.56 -6.31 -10.17
C MET A 240 -11.13 -6.14 -9.61
N GLN A 241 -10.20 -7.00 -10.03
CA GLN A 241 -8.79 -6.93 -9.62
C GLN A 241 -8.11 -5.67 -10.17
N PHE A 242 -8.49 -5.23 -11.36
CA PHE A 242 -7.97 -4.01 -11.97
C PHE A 242 -8.46 -2.76 -11.23
N TYR A 243 -9.76 -2.69 -10.86
CA TYR A 243 -10.34 -1.52 -10.23
C TYR A 243 -10.14 -1.43 -8.71
N ALA A 244 -9.92 -2.53 -8.00
CA ALA A 244 -9.75 -2.54 -6.55
C ALA A 244 -8.71 -1.52 -6.02
N PRO A 245 -7.52 -1.33 -6.63
CA PRO A 245 -6.60 -0.29 -6.22
C PRO A 245 -7.14 1.13 -6.37
N PHE A 246 -7.91 1.41 -7.42
CA PHE A 246 -8.53 2.72 -7.63
C PHE A 246 -9.62 2.99 -6.58
N SER A 247 -10.41 1.96 -6.24
CA SER A 247 -11.43 2.01 -5.19
C SER A 247 -10.80 2.30 -3.82
N GLY A 248 -9.75 1.57 -3.46
CA GLY A 248 -9.01 1.82 -2.23
C GLY A 248 -8.40 3.24 -2.19
N THR A 249 -7.86 3.71 -3.32
CA THR A 249 -7.30 5.07 -3.41
C THR A 249 -8.38 6.14 -3.25
N ALA A 250 -9.55 5.98 -3.84
CA ALA A 250 -10.66 6.91 -3.68
C ALA A 250 -11.10 7.01 -2.21
N ILE A 251 -11.13 5.88 -1.49
CA ILE A 251 -11.40 5.86 -0.03
C ILE A 251 -10.29 6.59 0.74
N GLY A 252 -9.02 6.35 0.40
CA GLY A 252 -7.89 7.04 1.03
C GLY A 252 -7.88 8.54 0.77
N GLU A 253 -8.28 8.97 -0.42
CA GLU A 253 -8.42 10.39 -0.77
C GLU A 253 -9.50 11.11 0.04
N PHE A 254 -10.59 10.44 0.38
CA PHE A 254 -11.60 11.00 1.28
C PHE A 254 -10.97 11.45 2.61
N PHE A 255 -10.17 10.61 3.24
CA PHE A 255 -9.48 10.97 4.48
C PHE A 255 -8.43 12.06 4.26
N ARG A 256 -7.62 11.96 3.19
CA ARG A 256 -6.61 12.96 2.84
C ARG A 256 -7.23 14.34 2.61
N ASP A 257 -8.27 14.43 1.81
CA ASP A 257 -8.87 15.69 1.39
C ASP A 257 -9.69 16.35 2.51
N THR A 258 -10.06 15.60 3.53
CA THR A 258 -10.69 16.10 4.77
C THR A 258 -9.69 16.41 5.89
N GLY A 259 -8.39 16.56 5.56
CA GLY A 259 -7.35 16.99 6.50
C GLY A 259 -6.79 15.88 7.39
N ARG A 260 -7.12 14.62 7.12
CA ARG A 260 -6.71 13.46 7.94
C ARG A 260 -5.54 12.69 7.30
N SER A 261 -4.88 11.87 8.09
CA SER A 261 -3.82 10.99 7.58
C SER A 261 -4.39 9.63 7.20
N ALA A 262 -4.01 9.13 6.01
CA ALA A 262 -4.35 7.80 5.56
C ALA A 262 -3.11 7.05 5.07
N LEU A 263 -3.15 5.72 5.24
CA LEU A 263 -2.18 4.76 4.73
C LEU A 263 -2.89 3.78 3.81
N ILE A 264 -2.42 3.63 2.58
CA ILE A 264 -2.93 2.63 1.65
C ILE A 264 -1.86 1.60 1.31
N ILE A 265 -2.24 0.34 1.35
CA ILE A 265 -1.40 -0.80 1.00
C ILE A 265 -2.01 -1.49 -0.22
N PHE A 266 -1.21 -1.71 -1.25
CA PHE A 266 -1.61 -2.43 -2.45
C PHE A 266 -0.92 -3.79 -2.49
N ASP A 267 -1.61 -4.86 -2.15
CA ASP A 267 -1.05 -6.22 -2.09
C ASP A 267 -1.70 -7.14 -3.13
N ASP A 268 -1.19 -7.25 -4.36
CA ASP A 268 -0.02 -6.59 -4.93
C ASP A 268 -0.33 -5.96 -6.32
N LEU A 269 0.44 -4.96 -6.70
CA LEU A 269 0.31 -4.28 -8.00
C LEU A 269 0.80 -5.13 -9.18
N SER A 270 1.61 -6.17 -8.95
CA SER A 270 1.99 -7.12 -10.00
C SER A 270 0.76 -7.82 -10.56
N LYS A 271 -0.17 -8.22 -9.69
CA LYS A 271 -1.45 -8.84 -10.10
C LYS A 271 -2.39 -7.84 -10.76
N GLN A 272 -2.44 -6.59 -10.28
CA GLN A 272 -3.16 -5.54 -11.00
C GLN A 272 -2.68 -5.39 -12.43
N ALA A 273 -1.36 -5.37 -12.65
CA ALA A 273 -0.80 -5.27 -13.99
C ALA A 273 -1.19 -6.46 -14.87
N VAL A 274 -1.18 -7.69 -14.32
CA VAL A 274 -1.62 -8.90 -15.03
C VAL A 274 -3.10 -8.79 -15.42
N SER A 275 -3.97 -8.39 -14.49
CA SER A 275 -5.40 -8.20 -14.75
C SER A 275 -5.65 -7.12 -15.80
N TYR A 276 -4.90 -6.01 -15.75
CA TYR A 276 -4.97 -4.97 -16.77
C TYR A 276 -4.50 -5.44 -18.16
N ARG A 277 -3.45 -6.28 -18.21
CA ARG A 277 -3.00 -6.93 -19.45
C ARG A 277 -4.10 -7.79 -20.04
N GLU A 278 -4.75 -8.62 -19.23
CA GLU A 278 -5.86 -9.47 -19.64
C GLU A 278 -7.02 -8.66 -20.21
N VAL A 279 -7.53 -7.68 -19.46
CA VAL A 279 -8.59 -6.77 -19.91
C VAL A 279 -8.21 -6.06 -21.22
N SER A 280 -6.97 -5.58 -21.34
CA SER A 280 -6.49 -4.88 -22.53
C SER A 280 -6.42 -5.78 -23.77
N LEU A 281 -5.97 -7.03 -23.60
CA LEU A 281 -5.92 -8.01 -24.69
C LEU A 281 -7.32 -8.40 -25.16
N LEU A 282 -8.26 -8.59 -24.23
CA LEU A 282 -9.66 -8.88 -24.55
C LEU A 282 -10.34 -7.72 -25.27
N LEU A 283 -9.99 -6.47 -24.92
CA LEU A 283 -10.39 -5.26 -25.65
C LEU A 283 -9.62 -5.06 -26.97
N ARG A 284 -8.77 -6.01 -27.36
CA ARG A 284 -7.94 -5.98 -28.58
C ARG A 284 -7.00 -4.78 -28.67
N ARG A 285 -6.57 -4.24 -27.56
CA ARG A 285 -5.51 -3.22 -27.52
C ARG A 285 -4.18 -3.85 -27.93
N PRO A 286 -3.33 -3.16 -28.73
CA PRO A 286 -2.08 -3.72 -29.18
C PRO A 286 -1.13 -4.01 -28.01
N PRO A 287 -0.58 -5.24 -27.91
CA PRO A 287 0.37 -5.59 -26.85
C PRO A 287 1.75 -5.00 -27.11
N GLY A 288 2.43 -4.60 -26.02
CA GLY A 288 3.83 -4.19 -26.00
C GLY A 288 4.74 -5.25 -25.36
N ARG A 289 5.75 -4.80 -24.62
CA ARG A 289 6.72 -5.67 -23.92
C ARG A 289 5.99 -6.61 -22.96
N GLU A 290 6.31 -7.89 -22.97
CA GLU A 290 5.71 -8.96 -22.14
C GLU A 290 4.18 -9.03 -22.27
N ALA A 291 3.66 -8.64 -23.45
CA ALA A 291 2.24 -8.50 -23.75
C ALA A 291 1.46 -7.49 -22.90
N TYR A 292 2.13 -6.64 -22.11
CA TYR A 292 1.49 -5.52 -21.44
C TYR A 292 1.08 -4.43 -22.44
N PRO A 293 -0.03 -3.72 -22.21
CA PRO A 293 -0.39 -2.57 -23.03
C PRO A 293 0.62 -1.45 -22.85
N GLY A 294 0.77 -0.57 -23.86
CA GLY A 294 1.76 0.51 -23.86
C GLY A 294 1.59 1.53 -22.73
N ASP A 295 0.41 1.60 -22.14
CA ASP A 295 0.05 2.52 -21.06
C ASP A 295 0.15 1.89 -19.65
N VAL A 296 0.77 0.72 -19.48
CA VAL A 296 0.91 0.07 -18.16
C VAL A 296 1.73 0.91 -17.18
N PHE A 297 2.69 1.72 -17.64
CA PHE A 297 3.36 2.70 -16.79
C PHE A 297 2.37 3.73 -16.27
N TYR A 298 1.52 4.26 -17.15
CA TYR A 298 0.50 5.24 -16.78
C TYR A 298 -0.56 4.65 -15.83
N LEU A 299 -0.86 3.37 -15.91
CA LEU A 299 -1.71 2.67 -14.94
C LEU A 299 -1.24 2.90 -13.50
N HIS A 300 0.01 2.57 -13.21
CA HIS A 300 0.58 2.68 -11.88
C HIS A 300 0.93 4.13 -11.50
N SER A 301 1.39 4.95 -12.45
CA SER A 301 1.76 6.34 -12.16
C SER A 301 0.53 7.18 -11.79
N ARG A 302 -0.59 7.08 -12.53
CA ARG A 302 -1.81 7.81 -12.21
C ARG A 302 -2.45 7.36 -10.89
N LEU A 303 -2.22 6.11 -10.49
CA LEU A 303 -2.65 5.58 -9.20
C LEU A 303 -1.79 6.11 -8.06
N LEU A 304 -0.47 5.94 -8.15
CA LEU A 304 0.47 6.24 -7.07
C LEU A 304 0.72 7.73 -6.88
N GLU A 305 0.63 8.55 -7.94
CA GLU A 305 0.73 10.02 -7.82
C GLU A 305 -0.41 10.66 -7.01
N ARG A 306 -1.50 9.95 -6.77
CA ARG A 306 -2.60 10.37 -5.91
C ARG A 306 -2.22 10.35 -4.42
N ALA A 307 -1.20 9.56 -4.04
CA ALA A 307 -0.60 9.61 -2.71
C ALA A 307 0.26 10.87 -2.58
N ALA A 308 -0.06 11.70 -1.59
CA ALA A 308 0.60 12.99 -1.37
C ALA A 308 0.34 13.51 0.05
N LYS A 309 1.18 14.46 0.49
CA LYS A 309 0.92 15.35 1.62
C LYS A 309 0.33 16.65 1.09
N ILE A 310 -0.86 17.00 1.54
CA ILE A 310 -1.56 18.22 1.12
C ILE A 310 -1.07 19.40 1.95
N ILE A 311 -1.03 20.57 1.33
CA ILE A 311 -0.67 21.84 1.97
C ILE A 311 -1.56 22.12 3.19
N GLU A 312 -1.02 22.75 4.23
CA GLU A 312 -1.75 23.00 5.48
C GLU A 312 -2.83 24.08 5.37
N SER A 313 -2.74 24.98 4.38
CA SER A 313 -3.73 26.02 4.18
C SER A 313 -5.05 25.45 3.65
N ASP A 314 -6.12 25.56 4.44
CA ASP A 314 -7.47 25.16 4.04
C ASP A 314 -7.95 25.91 2.79
N GLU A 315 -7.63 27.21 2.68
CA GLU A 315 -8.00 28.05 1.55
C GLU A 315 -7.40 27.55 0.23
N ILE A 316 -6.12 27.15 0.24
CA ILE A 316 -5.44 26.60 -0.94
C ILE A 316 -5.96 25.20 -1.23
N ALA A 317 -6.12 24.36 -0.21
CA ALA A 317 -6.61 23.00 -0.34
C ALA A 317 -8.02 22.95 -0.93
N ALA A 318 -8.90 23.88 -0.56
CA ALA A 318 -10.26 23.99 -1.10
C ALA A 318 -10.33 24.29 -2.60
N ASN A 319 -9.23 24.77 -3.19
CA ASN A 319 -9.12 25.02 -4.63
C ASN A 319 -8.43 23.87 -5.39
N MET A 320 -8.21 22.72 -4.74
CA MET A 320 -7.55 21.58 -5.35
C MET A 320 -8.30 21.08 -6.60
N ASN A 321 -7.55 20.68 -7.61
CA ASN A 321 -8.12 20.18 -8.86
C ASN A 321 -8.99 18.94 -8.68
N ASP A 322 -10.04 18.82 -9.48
CA ASP A 322 -10.95 17.67 -9.58
C ASP A 322 -11.54 17.23 -8.21
N LEU A 323 -11.79 18.19 -7.30
CA LEU A 323 -12.49 17.91 -6.04
C LEU A 323 -13.93 17.45 -6.31
N PRO A 324 -14.35 16.31 -5.75
CA PRO A 324 -15.76 15.90 -5.82
C PRO A 324 -16.68 16.92 -5.17
N ASP A 325 -17.83 17.20 -5.78
CA ASP A 325 -18.79 18.17 -5.26
C ASP A 325 -19.22 17.84 -3.82
N ALA A 326 -19.34 16.56 -3.50
CA ALA A 326 -19.66 16.05 -2.18
C ALA A 326 -18.66 16.45 -1.08
N LEU A 327 -17.41 16.72 -1.44
CA LEU A 327 -16.36 17.08 -0.47
C LEU A 327 -16.09 18.57 -0.35
N LYS A 328 -16.53 19.41 -1.28
CA LYS A 328 -16.17 20.85 -1.34
C LYS A 328 -16.35 21.60 -0.02
N SER A 329 -17.38 21.26 0.76
CA SER A 329 -17.64 21.89 2.07
C SER A 329 -16.82 21.30 3.23
N MET A 330 -16.13 20.18 3.02
CA MET A 330 -15.43 19.40 4.06
C MET A 330 -13.91 19.41 3.88
N VAL A 331 -13.41 19.98 2.78
CA VAL A 331 -11.98 20.00 2.48
C VAL A 331 -11.21 20.75 3.55
N LYS A 332 -10.13 20.13 4.01
CA LYS A 332 -9.17 20.71 4.95
C LYS A 332 -7.75 20.44 4.48
N GLY A 333 -6.87 21.38 4.75
CA GLY A 333 -5.44 21.23 4.51
C GLY A 333 -4.76 20.25 5.48
N GLY A 334 -3.50 19.97 5.25
CA GLY A 334 -2.66 19.18 6.14
C GLY A 334 -2.88 17.65 6.08
N GLY A 335 -3.85 17.16 5.30
CA GLY A 335 -4.08 15.74 5.15
C GLY A 335 -2.98 15.02 4.37
N SER A 336 -2.91 13.71 4.49
CA SER A 336 -1.91 12.90 3.79
C SER A 336 -2.47 11.55 3.36
N LEU A 337 -2.00 11.05 2.23
CA LEU A 337 -2.19 9.67 1.79
C LEU A 337 -0.82 9.06 1.51
N THR A 338 -0.40 8.14 2.35
CA THR A 338 0.85 7.39 2.21
C THR A 338 0.57 6.08 1.49
N ALA A 339 1.36 5.72 0.48
CA ALA A 339 1.18 4.49 -0.28
C ALA A 339 2.32 3.51 -0.06
N LEU A 340 1.98 2.27 0.24
CA LEU A 340 2.89 1.13 0.29
C LEU A 340 2.49 0.11 -0.79
N PRO A 341 2.87 0.33 -2.05
CA PRO A 341 2.69 -0.67 -3.08
C PRO A 341 3.60 -1.88 -2.82
N ILE A 342 3.07 -3.08 -3.07
CA ILE A 342 3.82 -4.32 -3.03
C ILE A 342 4.02 -4.81 -4.47
N ILE A 343 5.25 -5.19 -4.79
CA ILE A 343 5.61 -5.84 -6.05
C ILE A 343 6.27 -7.18 -5.76
N GLU A 344 5.85 -8.21 -6.50
CA GLU A 344 6.44 -9.52 -6.46
C GLU A 344 7.50 -9.66 -7.55
N THR A 345 8.70 -10.08 -7.16
CA THR A 345 9.79 -10.45 -8.08
C THR A 345 9.86 -11.96 -8.24
N GLN A 346 10.58 -12.41 -9.25
CA GLN A 346 10.97 -13.80 -9.47
C GLN A 346 12.49 -13.89 -9.43
N ALA A 347 13.03 -14.71 -8.54
CA ALA A 347 14.48 -14.89 -8.34
C ALA A 347 15.24 -13.56 -8.11
N GLY A 348 14.62 -12.61 -7.41
CA GLY A 348 15.21 -11.31 -7.10
C GLY A 348 15.37 -10.37 -8.32
N ASP A 349 14.79 -10.68 -9.48
CA ASP A 349 14.93 -9.85 -10.67
C ASP A 349 14.14 -8.55 -10.57
N VAL A 350 14.83 -7.47 -10.21
CA VAL A 350 14.31 -6.10 -10.17
C VAL A 350 14.34 -5.40 -11.54
N SER A 351 14.99 -6.01 -12.55
CA SER A 351 15.10 -5.47 -13.90
C SER A 351 13.91 -5.82 -14.80
N ALA A 352 13.01 -6.66 -14.33
CA ALA A 352 11.75 -6.99 -15.02
C ALA A 352 10.90 -5.74 -15.26
N TYR A 353 9.95 -5.82 -16.19
CA TYR A 353 9.24 -4.64 -16.71
C TYR A 353 8.40 -3.92 -15.63
N ILE A 354 7.58 -4.64 -14.89
CA ILE A 354 6.72 -4.03 -13.87
C ILE A 354 7.53 -3.51 -12.65
N PRO A 355 8.47 -4.29 -12.06
CA PRO A 355 9.34 -3.78 -11.01
C PRO A 355 10.04 -2.47 -11.37
N THR A 356 10.68 -2.40 -12.55
CA THR A 356 11.40 -1.20 -13.03
C THR A 356 10.48 0.01 -13.10
N ASN A 357 9.27 -0.16 -13.63
CA ASN A 357 8.29 0.91 -13.72
C ASN A 357 7.91 1.45 -12.33
N VAL A 358 7.57 0.57 -11.39
CA VAL A 358 7.12 1.00 -10.06
C VAL A 358 8.25 1.59 -9.22
N ILE A 359 9.48 1.08 -9.31
CA ILE A 359 10.66 1.68 -8.68
C ILE A 359 10.85 3.13 -9.15
N SER A 360 10.62 3.41 -10.43
CA SER A 360 10.76 4.77 -10.98
C SER A 360 9.67 5.74 -10.52
N ILE A 361 8.46 5.24 -10.22
CA ILE A 361 7.31 6.04 -9.79
C ILE A 361 7.39 6.36 -8.29
N THR A 362 7.95 5.47 -7.48
CA THR A 362 7.97 5.56 -6.02
C THR A 362 9.11 6.42 -5.49
N ASP A 363 8.99 6.87 -4.24
CA ASP A 363 9.95 7.71 -3.53
C ASP A 363 11.01 6.87 -2.80
N GLY A 364 11.15 5.62 -3.14
CA GLY A 364 12.08 4.66 -2.59
C GLY A 364 11.53 3.24 -2.58
N GLN A 365 12.34 2.30 -2.13
CA GLN A 365 11.98 0.89 -2.03
C GLN A 365 12.61 0.20 -0.82
N ILE A 366 11.85 -0.71 -0.23
CA ILE A 366 12.28 -1.71 0.75
C ILE A 366 12.42 -3.04 0.02
N PHE A 367 13.65 -3.49 -0.20
CA PHE A 367 13.93 -4.74 -0.90
C PHE A 367 14.08 -5.89 0.09
N LEU A 368 13.28 -6.94 -0.10
CA LEU A 368 13.32 -8.15 0.70
C LEU A 368 14.00 -9.28 -0.09
N GLU A 369 15.02 -9.85 0.53
CA GLU A 369 15.88 -10.86 -0.08
C GLU A 369 15.61 -12.26 0.47
N SER A 370 15.45 -13.24 -0.42
CA SER A 370 15.15 -14.62 -0.05
C SER A 370 16.25 -15.27 0.77
N ASP A 371 17.51 -14.98 0.47
CA ASP A 371 18.67 -15.56 1.18
C ASP A 371 18.72 -15.06 2.65
N LEU A 372 18.40 -13.78 2.89
CA LEU A 372 18.29 -13.24 4.24
C LEU A 372 17.13 -13.88 4.99
N PHE A 373 15.99 -14.05 4.33
CA PHE A 373 14.83 -14.68 4.95
C PHE A 373 15.12 -16.14 5.36
N ASN A 374 15.75 -16.89 4.49
CA ASN A 374 16.11 -18.30 4.71
C ASN A 374 17.21 -18.46 5.77
N SER A 375 18.13 -17.48 5.89
CA SER A 375 19.14 -17.47 6.95
C SER A 375 18.62 -17.02 8.31
N GLY A 376 17.30 -16.72 8.42
CA GLY A 376 16.65 -16.34 9.68
C GLY A 376 16.78 -14.85 10.03
N VAL A 377 17.22 -14.00 9.10
CA VAL A 377 17.17 -12.54 9.25
C VAL A 377 15.76 -12.08 8.86
N ARG A 378 14.95 -11.71 9.83
CA ARG A 378 13.56 -11.28 9.63
C ARG A 378 13.27 -10.00 10.44
N PRO A 379 12.83 -8.92 9.77
CA PRO A 379 12.56 -8.79 8.33
C PRO A 379 13.82 -8.91 7.46
N ALA A 380 13.64 -9.50 6.28
CA ALA A 380 14.74 -9.85 5.37
C ALA A 380 15.17 -8.66 4.49
N ILE A 381 15.33 -7.49 5.07
CA ILE A 381 15.61 -6.23 4.36
C ILE A 381 17.08 -6.20 3.92
N ASN A 382 17.31 -6.08 2.62
CA ASN A 382 18.62 -5.78 2.07
C ASN A 382 18.89 -4.27 2.18
N VAL A 383 19.75 -3.89 3.11
CA VAL A 383 20.08 -2.49 3.44
C VAL A 383 20.79 -1.78 2.28
N GLY A 384 21.56 -2.52 1.48
CA GLY A 384 22.38 -1.97 0.39
C GLY A 384 21.56 -1.37 -0.74
N ILE A 385 20.47 -2.04 -1.10
CA ILE A 385 19.60 -1.66 -2.23
C ILE A 385 18.25 -1.05 -1.79
N SER A 386 17.96 -1.06 -0.50
CA SER A 386 16.79 -0.36 0.04
C SER A 386 17.08 1.12 0.22
N VAL A 387 16.19 1.98 -0.24
CA VAL A 387 16.38 3.43 -0.26
C VAL A 387 15.08 4.13 0.08
N SER A 388 15.13 5.15 0.96
CA SER A 388 14.07 6.15 1.11
C SER A 388 14.61 7.50 0.60
N ARG A 389 13.92 8.09 -0.38
CA ARG A 389 14.31 9.42 -0.91
C ARG A 389 13.94 10.57 0.03
N VAL A 390 13.01 10.35 0.93
CA VAL A 390 12.65 11.31 2.00
C VAL A 390 13.68 11.23 3.14
N GLY A 391 14.08 10.02 3.49
CA GLY A 391 15.16 9.75 4.43
C GLY A 391 14.92 10.40 5.81
N GLY A 392 15.98 10.96 6.40
CA GLY A 392 15.94 11.54 7.74
C GLY A 392 14.99 12.72 7.94
N SER A 393 14.34 13.25 6.89
CA SER A 393 13.27 14.23 7.02
C SER A 393 11.97 13.60 7.58
N ALA A 394 11.82 12.27 7.39
CA ALA A 394 10.71 11.47 7.92
C ALA A 394 11.09 10.76 9.23
N GLN A 395 12.03 11.26 10.00
CA GLN A 395 12.43 10.72 11.30
C GLN A 395 12.31 11.77 12.39
N ILE A 396 11.94 11.34 13.60
CA ILE A 396 12.08 12.18 14.79
C ILE A 396 13.57 12.43 15.07
N LYS A 397 13.90 13.56 15.71
CA LYS A 397 15.29 13.97 15.99
C LYS A 397 16.13 12.89 16.68
N PRO A 398 15.63 12.20 17.74
CA PRO A 398 16.36 11.11 18.37
C PRO A 398 16.71 9.98 17.42
N MET A 399 15.72 9.48 16.64
CA MET A 399 15.95 8.40 15.68
C MET A 399 16.98 8.80 14.64
N LYS A 400 16.87 10.00 14.06
CA LYS A 400 17.84 10.51 13.09
C LYS A 400 19.27 10.54 13.63
N LYS A 401 19.46 10.87 14.94
CA LYS A 401 20.78 10.89 15.56
C LYS A 401 21.35 9.48 15.78
N VAL A 402 20.54 8.55 16.30
CA VAL A 402 21.04 7.20 16.63
C VAL A 402 21.20 6.31 15.40
N SER A 403 20.38 6.51 14.36
CA SER A 403 20.42 5.70 13.14
C SER A 403 21.38 6.23 12.07
N GLY A 404 21.98 7.41 12.28
CA GLY A 404 22.77 8.09 11.24
C GLY A 404 23.93 7.27 10.67
N THR A 405 24.58 6.44 11.48
CA THR A 405 25.67 5.55 11.05
C THR A 405 25.21 4.11 10.79
N LEU A 406 24.03 3.72 11.28
CA LEU A 406 23.57 2.32 11.28
C LEU A 406 23.57 1.69 9.88
N LYS A 407 23.09 2.43 8.88
CA LYS A 407 23.04 1.94 7.50
C LYS A 407 24.45 1.68 6.95
N LEU A 408 25.40 2.59 7.22
CA LEU A 408 26.79 2.45 6.81
C LEU A 408 27.46 1.29 7.57
N ASP A 409 27.26 1.20 8.89
CA ASP A 409 27.78 0.13 9.73
C ASP A 409 27.31 -1.24 9.24
N GLN A 410 26.01 -1.36 8.87
CA GLN A 410 25.44 -2.60 8.34
C GLN A 410 25.95 -2.94 6.94
N ALA A 411 26.14 -1.97 6.06
CA ALA A 411 26.73 -2.18 4.74
C ALA A 411 28.18 -2.68 4.86
N GLN A 412 28.98 -2.03 5.70
CA GLN A 412 30.35 -2.44 5.98
C GLN A 412 30.43 -3.84 6.61
N TYR A 413 29.54 -4.14 7.57
CA TYR A 413 29.45 -5.47 8.15
C TYR A 413 29.19 -6.54 7.10
N ARG A 414 28.24 -6.32 6.17
CA ARG A 414 27.92 -7.27 5.11
C ARG A 414 29.10 -7.54 4.17
N GLU A 415 29.82 -6.49 3.81
CA GLU A 415 31.02 -6.61 2.99
C GLU A 415 32.10 -7.43 3.71
N LEU A 416 32.40 -7.11 4.97
CA LEU A 416 33.38 -7.84 5.78
C LEU A 416 32.95 -9.27 6.10
N GLU A 417 31.66 -9.53 6.31
CA GLU A 417 31.14 -10.88 6.53
C GLU A 417 31.39 -11.80 5.31
N ALA A 418 31.24 -11.26 4.09
CA ALA A 418 31.54 -12.00 2.87
C ALA A 418 33.04 -12.37 2.79
N PHE A 419 33.93 -11.44 3.13
CA PHE A 419 35.37 -11.70 3.18
C PHE A 419 35.75 -12.68 4.29
N ALA A 420 35.16 -12.55 5.49
CA ALA A 420 35.46 -13.39 6.64
C ALA A 420 35.15 -14.88 6.39
N LYS A 421 34.25 -15.19 5.48
CA LYS A 421 33.96 -16.59 5.06
C LYS A 421 35.13 -17.25 4.28
N PHE A 422 36.02 -16.45 3.71
CA PHE A 422 37.13 -16.92 2.88
C PHE A 422 38.52 -16.78 3.53
N GLY A 423 38.65 -16.07 4.64
CA GLY A 423 39.93 -15.79 5.30
C GLY A 423 39.99 -16.32 6.74
N SER A 424 41.16 -16.86 7.16
CA SER A 424 41.35 -17.44 8.50
C SER A 424 41.86 -16.48 9.55
N ASP A 425 42.53 -15.38 9.17
CA ASP A 425 43.15 -14.44 10.10
C ASP A 425 42.52 -13.05 9.98
N LEU A 426 41.66 -12.71 10.93
CA LEU A 426 41.06 -11.39 11.05
C LEU A 426 41.87 -10.57 12.05
N ASP A 427 42.22 -9.34 11.70
CA ASP A 427 42.76 -8.39 12.65
C ASP A 427 41.74 -8.00 13.73
N ALA A 428 42.18 -7.55 14.89
CA ALA A 428 41.33 -7.24 16.04
C ALA A 428 40.28 -6.15 15.72
N ALA A 429 40.62 -5.18 14.87
CA ALA A 429 39.69 -4.11 14.48
C ALA A 429 38.56 -4.65 13.63
N THR A 430 38.86 -5.48 12.63
CA THR A 430 37.86 -6.15 11.77
C THR A 430 36.96 -7.09 12.59
N ALA A 431 37.53 -7.84 13.53
CA ALA A 431 36.78 -8.69 14.44
C ALA A 431 35.77 -7.89 15.29
N MET A 432 36.16 -6.70 15.78
CA MET A 432 35.23 -5.81 16.51
C MET A 432 34.09 -5.28 15.64
N VAL A 433 34.35 -4.90 14.40
CA VAL A 433 33.33 -4.43 13.47
C VAL A 433 32.34 -5.57 13.15
N LEU A 434 32.84 -6.78 12.94
CA LEU A 434 32.00 -7.97 12.69
C LEU A 434 31.15 -8.33 13.90
N ASP A 435 31.71 -8.29 15.12
CA ASP A 435 30.95 -8.56 16.36
C ASP A 435 29.82 -7.53 16.55
N LYS A 436 30.14 -6.23 16.43
CA LYS A 436 29.18 -5.13 16.51
C LYS A 436 28.07 -5.32 15.44
N GLY A 437 28.47 -5.62 14.20
CA GLY A 437 27.54 -5.81 13.09
C GLY A 437 26.58 -6.98 13.31
N ARG A 438 27.07 -8.13 13.79
CA ARG A 438 26.25 -9.30 14.13
C ARG A 438 25.21 -8.96 15.21
N LYS A 439 25.62 -8.28 16.28
CA LYS A 439 24.72 -7.86 17.36
C LYS A 439 23.67 -6.88 16.88
N ASN A 440 24.04 -5.93 16.01
CA ASN A 440 23.07 -5.03 15.38
C ASN A 440 22.07 -5.77 14.50
N VAL A 441 22.51 -6.80 13.75
CA VAL A 441 21.56 -7.66 12.98
C VAL A 441 20.58 -8.34 13.94
N GLU A 442 21.05 -8.89 15.08
CA GLU A 442 20.14 -9.52 16.06
C GLU A 442 19.15 -8.51 16.66
N LEU A 443 19.59 -7.28 16.98
CA LEU A 443 18.70 -6.21 17.46
C LEU A 443 17.65 -5.79 16.42
N LEU A 444 17.99 -5.84 15.13
CA LEU A 444 17.08 -5.48 14.04
C LEU A 444 16.08 -6.59 13.69
N LYS A 445 16.34 -7.84 14.08
CA LYS A 445 15.38 -8.92 13.93
C LYS A 445 14.14 -8.65 14.79
N GLN A 446 12.98 -8.93 14.24
CA GLN A 446 11.70 -8.66 14.90
C GLN A 446 10.67 -9.75 14.52
N GLY A 447 9.88 -10.18 15.50
CA GLY A 447 8.80 -11.12 15.26
C GLY A 447 7.64 -10.46 14.49
N GLN A 448 6.88 -11.28 13.79
CA GLN A 448 5.65 -10.84 13.12
C GLN A 448 4.59 -10.46 14.16
N TYR A 449 3.80 -9.43 13.88
CA TYR A 449 2.76 -8.88 14.76
C TYR A 449 3.29 -8.34 16.09
N GLN A 450 4.53 -7.88 16.09
CA GLN A 450 5.19 -7.31 17.27
C GLN A 450 5.84 -5.96 16.92
N PRO A 451 5.06 -4.96 16.50
CA PRO A 451 5.61 -3.63 16.26
C PRO A 451 6.16 -3.03 17.55
N SER A 452 7.27 -2.32 17.44
CA SER A 452 7.98 -1.71 18.57
C SER A 452 7.71 -0.21 18.63
N ARG A 453 7.45 0.33 19.82
CA ARG A 453 7.35 1.78 20.04
C ARG A 453 8.65 2.48 19.62
N VAL A 454 8.53 3.69 19.07
CA VAL A 454 9.69 4.43 18.58
C VAL A 454 10.70 4.77 19.69
N GLY A 455 10.23 5.00 20.92
CA GLY A 455 11.10 5.19 22.08
C GLY A 455 12.00 3.97 22.35
N HIS A 456 11.43 2.77 22.33
CA HIS A 456 12.20 1.51 22.47
C HIS A 456 13.15 1.29 21.30
N GLN A 457 12.71 1.59 20.06
CA GLN A 457 13.58 1.49 18.89
C GLN A 457 14.81 2.38 19.01
N VAL A 458 14.62 3.65 19.40
CA VAL A 458 15.74 4.60 19.60
C VAL A 458 16.69 4.11 20.67
N ALA A 459 16.18 3.62 21.81
CA ALA A 459 17.01 3.11 22.90
C ALA A 459 17.86 1.90 22.49
N LEU A 460 17.24 0.92 21.81
CA LEU A 460 17.94 -0.28 21.34
C LEU A 460 18.98 0.03 20.25
N ILE A 461 18.62 0.87 19.29
CA ILE A 461 19.54 1.28 18.20
C ILE A 461 20.71 2.08 18.78
N TYR A 462 20.46 2.94 19.77
CA TYR A 462 21.52 3.63 20.50
C TYR A 462 22.50 2.62 21.11
N CYS A 463 22.02 1.63 21.86
CA CYS A 463 22.89 0.63 22.47
C CYS A 463 23.72 -0.14 21.43
N GLY A 464 23.12 -0.51 20.30
CA GLY A 464 23.80 -1.20 19.20
C GLY A 464 24.86 -0.34 18.51
N THR A 465 24.50 0.89 18.15
CA THR A 465 25.42 1.80 17.42
C THR A 465 26.58 2.30 18.29
N GLN A 466 26.36 2.46 19.60
CA GLN A 466 27.43 2.81 20.54
C GLN A 466 28.26 1.59 20.99
N GLY A 467 27.92 0.37 20.57
CA GLY A 467 28.66 -0.84 20.91
C GLY A 467 28.56 -1.25 22.39
N LEU A 468 27.47 -0.85 23.08
CA LEU A 468 27.23 -1.16 24.49
C LEU A 468 26.98 -2.65 24.76
N LEU A 469 26.69 -3.44 23.71
CA LEU A 469 26.52 -4.88 23.80
C LEU A 469 27.83 -5.68 23.66
N ARG A 470 29.02 -5.03 23.75
CA ARG A 470 30.31 -5.70 23.51
C ARG A 470 30.49 -6.97 24.32
N ASN A 471 30.04 -6.99 25.56
CA ASN A 471 30.19 -8.10 26.50
C ASN A 471 29.01 -9.10 26.49
N VAL A 472 27.99 -8.85 25.69
CA VAL A 472 26.83 -9.73 25.55
C VAL A 472 27.06 -10.73 24.40
N PRO A 473 26.97 -12.06 24.64
CA PRO A 473 27.05 -13.06 23.57
C PRO A 473 25.95 -12.84 22.52
N VAL A 474 26.26 -13.11 21.25
CA VAL A 474 25.30 -12.89 20.15
C VAL A 474 23.99 -13.66 20.38
N GLU A 475 24.09 -14.88 20.87
CA GLU A 475 22.93 -15.76 21.17
C GLU A 475 22.03 -15.20 22.27
N SER A 476 22.59 -14.36 23.14
CA SER A 476 21.90 -13.77 24.29
C SER A 476 21.30 -12.39 23.99
N VAL A 477 21.57 -11.81 22.82
CA VAL A 477 21.12 -10.45 22.48
C VAL A 477 19.60 -10.31 22.59
N LYS A 478 18.83 -11.31 22.20
CA LYS A 478 17.35 -11.27 22.30
C LYS A 478 16.84 -11.33 23.75
N VAL A 479 17.52 -12.05 24.61
CA VAL A 479 17.18 -12.10 26.03
C VAL A 479 17.55 -10.77 26.68
N TRP A 480 18.75 -10.26 26.39
CA TRP A 480 19.20 -8.93 26.84
C TRP A 480 18.22 -7.83 26.39
N GLU A 481 17.77 -7.85 25.13
CA GLU A 481 16.80 -6.89 24.61
C GLU A 481 15.53 -6.84 25.44
N LYS A 482 14.97 -8.01 25.78
CA LYS A 482 13.76 -8.11 26.58
C LYS A 482 13.95 -7.54 27.99
N GLU A 483 15.02 -7.95 28.66
CA GLU A 483 15.34 -7.46 30.01
C GLU A 483 15.65 -5.97 30.04
N PHE A 484 16.35 -5.47 28.99
CA PHE A 484 16.63 -4.04 28.85
C PHE A 484 15.35 -3.21 28.73
N ILE A 485 14.41 -3.64 27.89
CA ILE A 485 13.13 -2.92 27.71
C ILE A 485 12.31 -2.98 29.02
N GLU A 486 12.22 -4.14 29.66
CA GLU A 486 11.49 -4.28 30.93
C GLU A 486 12.09 -3.39 32.03
N MET A 487 13.43 -3.34 32.14
CA MET A 487 14.09 -2.46 33.09
C MET A 487 13.94 -0.98 32.73
N LEU A 488 13.95 -0.64 31.44
CA LEU A 488 13.74 0.72 30.97
C LEU A 488 12.37 1.25 31.39
N GLU A 489 11.34 0.45 31.22
CA GLU A 489 9.97 0.82 31.61
C GLU A 489 9.78 0.92 33.13
N VAL A 490 10.48 0.08 33.91
CA VAL A 490 10.40 0.07 35.38
C VAL A 490 11.20 1.22 35.99
N ARG A 491 12.44 1.44 35.55
CA ARG A 491 13.32 2.45 36.16
C ARG A 491 13.11 3.87 35.60
N HIS A 492 12.70 3.96 34.34
CA HIS A 492 12.59 5.24 33.62
C HIS A 492 11.31 5.29 32.77
N PRO A 493 10.11 5.19 33.37
CA PRO A 493 8.85 5.08 32.65
C PRO A 493 8.58 6.24 31.68
N ASP A 494 9.05 7.46 32.04
CA ASP A 494 8.85 8.67 31.24
C ASP A 494 9.88 8.84 30.10
N LEU A 495 10.97 8.08 30.12
CA LEU A 495 12.09 8.30 29.20
C LEU A 495 11.69 8.01 27.74
N CYS A 496 10.90 6.97 27.50
CA CYS A 496 10.39 6.65 26.18
C CYS A 496 9.47 7.76 25.65
N ALA A 497 8.59 8.29 26.49
CA ALA A 497 7.70 9.39 26.12
C ALA A 497 8.51 10.67 25.81
N GLU A 498 9.55 10.97 26.57
CA GLU A 498 10.45 12.10 26.28
C GLU A 498 11.16 11.95 24.94
N ILE A 499 11.66 10.76 24.62
CA ILE A 499 12.28 10.45 23.31
C ILE A 499 11.26 10.63 22.19
N GLU A 500 10.04 10.15 22.36
CA GLU A 500 8.95 10.25 21.37
C GLU A 500 8.56 11.71 21.08
N THR A 501 8.65 12.61 22.06
CA THR A 501 8.45 14.06 21.84
C THR A 501 9.62 14.75 21.13
N GLY A 502 10.67 14.00 20.77
CA GLY A 502 11.84 14.52 20.05
C GLY A 502 12.97 15.03 20.93
N LYS A 503 12.93 14.81 22.26
CA LYS A 503 14.02 15.15 23.17
C LYS A 503 15.17 14.14 22.99
N TYR A 504 16.39 14.67 22.92
CA TYR A 504 17.61 13.87 22.87
C TYR A 504 18.75 14.65 23.52
N THR A 505 19.03 14.35 24.77
CA THR A 505 20.02 15.03 25.61
C THR A 505 21.08 14.05 26.12
N ASP A 506 22.20 14.57 26.59
CA ASP A 506 23.27 13.75 27.19
C ASP A 506 22.80 13.02 28.46
N GLU A 507 21.82 13.56 29.16
CA GLU A 507 21.19 12.91 30.30
C GLU A 507 20.43 11.65 29.87
N ILE A 508 19.64 11.73 28.77
CA ILE A 508 18.91 10.57 28.21
C ILE A 508 19.88 9.49 27.78
N THR A 509 20.93 9.87 27.02
CA THR A 509 21.94 8.90 26.55
C THR A 509 22.77 8.31 27.70
N GLY A 510 23.04 9.07 28.74
CA GLY A 510 23.70 8.60 29.97
C GLY A 510 22.86 7.54 30.69
N LYS A 511 21.59 7.80 30.92
CA LYS A 511 20.65 6.82 31.53
C LYS A 511 20.55 5.53 30.71
N LEU A 512 20.45 5.64 29.36
CA LEU A 512 20.43 4.48 28.48
C LEU A 512 21.73 3.66 28.56
N ALA A 513 22.88 4.33 28.59
CA ALA A 513 24.18 3.67 28.68
C ALA A 513 24.39 2.97 30.03
N GLU A 514 24.02 3.61 31.15
CA GLU A 514 24.06 3.03 32.48
C GLU A 514 23.17 1.79 32.58
N LEU A 515 21.92 1.89 32.12
CA LEU A 515 21.00 0.78 32.09
C LEU A 515 21.47 -0.39 31.22
N ALA A 516 22.04 -0.09 30.05
CA ALA A 516 22.61 -1.11 29.16
C ALA A 516 23.78 -1.86 29.81
N ALA A 517 24.65 -1.13 30.52
CA ALA A 517 25.78 -1.73 31.27
C ALA A 517 25.25 -2.62 32.41
N ASP A 518 24.29 -2.14 33.18
CA ASP A 518 23.70 -2.92 34.28
C ASP A 518 23.14 -4.25 33.79
N VAL A 519 22.34 -4.21 32.74
CA VAL A 519 21.76 -5.44 32.16
C VAL A 519 22.83 -6.34 31.56
N ALA A 520 23.86 -5.77 30.91
CA ALA A 520 24.97 -6.54 30.32
C ALA A 520 25.76 -7.35 31.35
N THR A 521 25.86 -6.89 32.62
CA THR A 521 26.57 -7.63 33.70
C THR A 521 26.00 -9.04 33.92
N GLN A 522 24.73 -9.26 33.67
CA GLN A 522 24.06 -10.57 33.85
C GLN A 522 24.48 -11.60 32.77
N PHE A 523 25.06 -11.15 31.68
CA PHE A 523 25.43 -11.98 30.52
C PHE A 523 26.95 -12.21 30.39
N VAL A 524 27.76 -11.60 31.28
CA VAL A 524 29.19 -11.85 31.31
C VAL A 524 29.41 -13.24 31.88
N LYS A 525 29.88 -14.18 31.06
CA LYS A 525 30.36 -15.47 31.57
C LYS A 525 31.63 -15.24 32.39
N GLU A 526 31.66 -15.71 33.65
CA GLU A 526 32.86 -15.82 34.47
C GLU A 526 33.96 -16.65 33.79
#